data_ca3a43296e399107c9341d3dc4790c36
#
_entry.id   ca3a43296e399107c9341d3dc4790c36
#
_cell.length_a   1.000
_cell.length_b   1.000
_cell.length_c   1.000
_cell.angle_alpha   90.00
_cell.angle_beta   90.00
_cell.angle_gamma   90.00
#
_symmetry.space_group_name_H-M   'P 1'
#
loop_
_entity.id
_entity.type
_entity.pdbx_description
1 polymer ?
#
loop_
_entity_poly.entity_id
_entity_poly.type
_entity_poly.pdbx_seq_one_letter_code
_entity_poly.pdbx_strand_id
1 'polypeptide(L)'
;MADIEQSWLTSPSRRKAMTGLAGLMAGSPIAAAVAQIDPRPLSEHRRVLTLAEMQTAFDFEPVFHGNVLLPIYDYTAHGDGSEFTLRRNRQAFDWVDIMPERAAIAASQVDLSSELLGVKMKFPIIVAPTAAMVPLHPDGEIGMFKASTAASNTLMMLSVNTSTPHAQVVPAAPGGTLWAQFYPVENLATTQRALDSFQNAGCNGIIVTIDQQASFYERTQQDRNFGGRLTPAGGRGAGAGGGTTTPGGSARYRLNGFRLWYTWQYIDEVRKVAKGPLVIKGILAPEDARLAIEHGADAIIVSNHGGRSMDYGPSSLEVLPEIVAAVNGRIPVLFDSGIRRGTDIFKALALGANGVMLGRTTRWGLGAFGTAGAQRVIEMLQQELVQVAAAAGCAKLSDIGKTTAKANFV
;
A
#
# COMPACT_ATOMS: atom_id res chain seq x y z
N MET A 1 -7.61 29.80 -40.06
CA MET A 1 -6.38 29.56 -39.26
C MET A 1 -5.72 28.20 -39.60
N ALA A 2 -6.37 27.30 -40.29
CA ALA A 2 -5.80 25.99 -40.67
C ALA A 2 -4.81 26.03 -41.86
N ASP A 3 -4.84 27.08 -42.71
CA ASP A 3 -3.99 27.16 -43.90
C ASP A 3 -2.59 27.74 -43.66
N ILE A 4 -2.32 28.30 -42.49
CA ILE A 4 -1.00 28.90 -42.18
C ILE A 4 0.00 27.85 -41.69
N GLU A 5 -0.44 26.76 -41.07
CA GLU A 5 0.49 25.71 -40.57
C GLU A 5 1.07 24.81 -41.64
N GLN A 6 0.34 24.58 -42.75
CA GLN A 6 0.86 23.72 -43.84
C GLN A 6 1.88 24.41 -44.73
N SER A 7 1.85 25.73 -44.82
CA SER A 7 2.81 26.50 -45.67
C SER A 7 4.24 26.50 -45.10
N TRP A 8 4.39 26.25 -43.83
CA TRP A 8 5.68 26.22 -43.14
C TRP A 8 6.54 25.02 -43.49
N LEU A 9 5.93 23.90 -43.82
CA LEU A 9 6.61 22.63 -44.09
C LEU A 9 7.00 22.45 -45.58
N THR A 10 6.46 23.27 -46.47
CA THR A 10 6.60 23.09 -47.93
C THR A 10 7.55 24.07 -48.64
N SER A 11 8.15 25.03 -47.91
CA SER A 11 9.09 26.00 -48.50
C SER A 11 10.41 25.34 -48.95
N PRO A 12 10.80 25.41 -50.23
CA PRO A 12 12.03 24.79 -50.76
C PRO A 12 13.31 25.25 -50.05
N SER A 13 13.35 26.48 -49.58
CA SER A 13 14.49 27.05 -48.86
C SER A 13 14.66 26.43 -47.45
N ARG A 14 13.57 26.07 -46.78
CA ARG A 14 13.61 25.43 -45.46
C ARG A 14 13.96 23.96 -45.53
N ARG A 15 13.47 23.24 -46.55
CA ARG A 15 13.92 21.86 -46.81
C ARG A 15 15.43 21.81 -47.05
N LYS A 16 16.01 22.74 -47.81
CA LYS A 16 17.46 22.85 -48.02
C LYS A 16 18.19 23.18 -46.72
N ALA A 17 17.65 24.07 -45.89
CA ALA A 17 18.23 24.40 -44.58
C ALA A 17 18.18 23.23 -43.61
N MET A 18 17.06 22.50 -43.56
CA MET A 18 16.92 21.29 -42.72
C MET A 18 17.79 20.13 -43.22
N THR A 19 17.91 19.95 -44.55
CA THR A 19 18.82 18.94 -45.09
C THR A 19 20.30 19.32 -44.89
N GLY A 20 20.62 20.60 -44.95
CA GLY A 20 21.96 21.12 -44.64
C GLY A 20 22.28 20.97 -43.13
N LEU A 21 21.33 21.27 -42.24
CA LEU A 21 21.47 21.09 -40.83
C LEU A 21 21.60 19.61 -40.43
N ALA A 22 20.78 18.74 -41.04
CA ALA A 22 20.87 17.29 -40.86
C ALA A 22 22.21 16.74 -41.37
N GLY A 23 22.72 17.24 -42.51
CA GLY A 23 24.03 16.86 -43.04
C GLY A 23 25.19 17.34 -42.17
N LEU A 24 25.09 18.56 -41.60
CA LEU A 24 26.09 19.09 -40.66
C LEU A 24 26.09 18.34 -39.32
N MET A 25 24.93 17.94 -38.85
CA MET A 25 24.78 17.15 -37.63
C MET A 25 25.27 15.71 -37.82
N ALA A 26 25.02 15.10 -38.95
CA ALA A 26 25.42 13.70 -39.23
C ALA A 26 26.95 13.48 -39.26
N GLY A 27 27.73 14.51 -39.59
CA GLY A 27 29.19 14.47 -39.59
C GLY A 27 29.86 15.04 -38.34
N SER A 28 29.11 15.52 -37.37
CA SER A 28 29.67 16.17 -36.20
C SER A 28 29.96 15.19 -35.08
N PRO A 29 31.03 15.41 -34.26
CA PRO A 29 31.28 14.63 -33.06
C PRO A 29 30.09 14.61 -32.08
N ILE A 30 29.27 15.66 -32.10
CA ILE A 30 28.06 15.80 -31.30
C ILE A 30 26.98 14.82 -31.74
N ALA A 31 26.76 14.64 -33.07
CA ALA A 31 25.81 13.65 -33.60
C ALA A 31 26.26 12.21 -33.28
N ALA A 32 27.56 11.94 -33.31
CA ALA A 32 28.11 10.65 -32.88
C ALA A 32 27.99 10.42 -31.38
N ALA A 33 28.17 11.47 -30.55
CA ALA A 33 27.98 11.41 -29.12
C ALA A 33 26.51 11.22 -28.74
N VAL A 34 25.58 11.91 -29.38
CA VAL A 34 24.14 11.75 -29.16
C VAL A 34 23.67 10.35 -29.57
N ALA A 35 24.19 9.82 -30.71
CA ALA A 35 23.90 8.45 -31.11
C ALA A 35 24.47 7.39 -30.15
N GLN A 36 25.54 7.73 -29.41
CA GLN A 36 26.09 6.85 -28.36
C GLN A 36 25.34 6.96 -27.03
N ILE A 37 24.65 8.08 -26.76
CA ILE A 37 23.90 8.27 -25.54
C ILE A 37 22.58 7.46 -25.53
N ASP A 38 21.91 7.37 -26.68
CA ASP A 38 20.70 6.57 -26.83
C ASP A 38 20.61 5.92 -28.21
N PRO A 39 21.27 4.78 -28.41
CA PRO A 39 21.30 4.09 -29.72
C PRO A 39 19.99 3.35 -30.01
N ARG A 40 19.02 3.32 -29.12
CA ARG A 40 17.79 2.57 -29.30
C ARG A 40 16.76 3.34 -30.10
N PRO A 41 15.98 2.65 -30.96
CA PRO A 41 14.87 3.27 -31.68
C PRO A 41 13.85 3.89 -30.71
N LEU A 42 13.23 5.00 -31.11
CA LEU A 42 12.19 5.67 -30.30
C LEU A 42 11.04 4.74 -29.86
N SER A 43 10.74 3.71 -30.67
CA SER A 43 9.75 2.70 -30.33
C SER A 43 10.10 1.89 -29.07
N GLU A 44 11.37 1.73 -28.76
CA GLU A 44 11.82 1.00 -27.57
C GLU A 44 11.58 1.77 -26.28
N HIS A 45 11.51 3.10 -26.32
CA HIS A 45 11.15 3.93 -25.18
C HIS A 45 9.70 3.74 -24.71
N ARG A 46 8.87 3.10 -25.54
CA ARG A 46 7.47 2.76 -25.20
C ARG A 46 7.29 1.31 -24.80
N ARG A 47 8.34 0.51 -24.77
CA ARG A 47 8.22 -0.88 -24.33
C ARG A 47 7.91 -0.95 -22.86
N VAL A 48 7.14 -1.96 -22.50
CA VAL A 48 6.88 -2.31 -21.09
C VAL A 48 8.13 -2.95 -20.52
N LEU A 49 8.57 -2.51 -19.36
CA LEU A 49 9.69 -3.11 -18.64
C LEU A 49 9.36 -4.56 -18.23
N THR A 50 10.34 -5.43 -18.33
CA THR A 50 10.23 -6.80 -17.82
C THR A 50 10.44 -6.82 -16.31
N LEU A 51 10.02 -7.90 -15.63
CA LEU A 51 10.21 -8.04 -14.18
C LEU A 51 11.69 -7.91 -13.75
N ALA A 52 12.63 -8.39 -14.58
CA ALA A 52 14.05 -8.31 -14.30
C ALA A 52 14.62 -6.89 -14.36
N GLU A 53 13.95 -5.99 -15.08
CA GLU A 53 14.37 -4.59 -15.24
C GLU A 53 13.81 -3.65 -14.19
N MET A 54 12.88 -4.13 -13.35
CA MET A 54 12.33 -3.34 -12.26
C MET A 54 13.40 -3.01 -11.22
N GLN A 55 13.58 -1.71 -10.94
CA GLN A 55 14.58 -1.20 -10.01
C GLN A 55 13.96 -0.65 -8.73
N THR A 56 12.72 -0.17 -8.78
CA THR A 56 11.99 0.40 -7.65
C THR A 56 10.53 -0.04 -7.66
N ALA A 57 9.84 0.11 -6.52
CA ALA A 57 8.40 -0.16 -6.46
C ALA A 57 7.58 0.71 -7.42
N PHE A 58 8.07 1.91 -7.76
CA PHE A 58 7.40 2.81 -8.71
C PHE A 58 7.35 2.27 -10.13
N ASP A 59 8.31 1.44 -10.54
CA ASP A 59 8.37 0.91 -11.90
C ASP A 59 7.21 -0.06 -12.20
N PHE A 60 6.62 -0.65 -11.15
CA PHE A 60 5.49 -1.57 -11.28
C PHE A 60 4.17 -0.85 -11.57
N GLU A 61 3.99 0.38 -11.13
CA GLU A 61 2.72 1.10 -11.27
C GLU A 61 2.35 1.34 -12.74
N PRO A 62 3.24 1.82 -13.64
CA PRO A 62 2.92 1.96 -15.06
C PRO A 62 2.54 0.64 -15.74
N VAL A 63 3.23 -0.46 -15.39
CA VAL A 63 2.91 -1.78 -15.92
C VAL A 63 1.56 -2.27 -15.42
N PHE A 64 1.29 -2.12 -14.13
CA PHE A 64 -0.02 -2.38 -13.54
C PHE A 64 -1.12 -1.58 -14.23
N HIS A 65 -0.92 -0.28 -14.44
CA HIS A 65 -1.88 0.57 -15.16
C HIS A 65 -2.17 0.05 -16.57
N GLY A 66 -1.15 -0.42 -17.27
CA GLY A 66 -1.31 -0.99 -18.62
C GLY A 66 -2.02 -2.34 -18.68
N ASN A 67 -1.93 -3.14 -17.60
CA ASN A 67 -2.43 -4.51 -17.57
C ASN A 67 -3.88 -4.64 -17.09
N VAL A 68 -4.38 -3.66 -16.33
CA VAL A 68 -5.72 -3.74 -15.73
C VAL A 68 -6.69 -2.76 -16.38
N LEU A 69 -7.98 -3.05 -16.25
CA LEU A 69 -9.01 -2.09 -16.64
C LEU A 69 -8.88 -0.82 -15.79
N LEU A 70 -9.09 0.33 -16.42
CA LEU A 70 -8.95 1.64 -15.78
C LEU A 70 -9.72 1.76 -14.45
N PRO A 71 -10.97 1.24 -14.31
CA PRO A 71 -11.65 1.25 -13.01
C PRO A 71 -10.94 0.46 -11.91
N ILE A 72 -10.23 -0.60 -12.27
CA ILE A 72 -9.45 -1.42 -11.32
C ILE A 72 -8.21 -0.65 -10.86
N TYR A 73 -7.54 0.02 -11.81
CA TYR A 73 -6.45 0.92 -11.49
C TYR A 73 -6.91 2.05 -10.57
N ASP A 74 -7.97 2.76 -10.94
CA ASP A 74 -8.53 3.88 -10.17
C ASP A 74 -8.91 3.46 -8.75
N TYR A 75 -9.54 2.29 -8.59
CA TYR A 75 -9.85 1.75 -7.26
C TYR A 75 -8.59 1.60 -6.39
N THR A 76 -7.48 1.21 -6.98
CA THR A 76 -6.19 1.06 -6.27
C THR A 76 -5.52 2.41 -6.01
N ALA A 77 -5.54 3.30 -6.99
CA ALA A 77 -4.76 4.54 -6.99
C ALA A 77 -5.40 5.67 -6.16
N HIS A 78 -6.73 5.78 -6.16
CA HIS A 78 -7.44 6.94 -5.61
C HIS A 78 -7.28 7.15 -4.10
N GLY A 79 -7.47 8.42 -3.68
CA GLY A 79 -7.70 8.86 -2.31
C GLY A 79 -9.11 9.40 -2.12
N ASP A 80 -9.44 9.83 -0.90
CA ASP A 80 -10.72 10.46 -0.59
C ASP A 80 -10.73 11.94 -1.05
N GLY A 81 -11.90 12.42 -1.41
CA GLY A 81 -12.18 13.81 -1.73
C GLY A 81 -11.25 14.43 -2.77
N SER A 82 -10.48 15.45 -2.38
CA SER A 82 -9.49 16.12 -3.23
C SER A 82 -8.12 15.42 -3.23
N GLU A 83 -7.99 14.30 -2.54
CA GLU A 83 -6.76 13.51 -2.40
C GLU A 83 -5.62 14.27 -1.68
N PHE A 84 -5.96 15.25 -0.86
CA PHE A 84 -4.97 15.97 -0.06
C PHE A 84 -4.23 15.03 0.89
N THR A 85 -4.96 14.21 1.66
CA THR A 85 -4.37 13.24 2.59
C THR A 85 -3.54 12.18 1.87
N LEU A 86 -3.98 11.74 0.67
CA LEU A 86 -3.21 10.80 -0.16
C LEU A 86 -1.82 11.37 -0.51
N ARG A 87 -1.76 12.63 -0.97
CA ARG A 87 -0.48 13.31 -1.31
C ARG A 87 0.35 13.57 -0.05
N ARG A 88 -0.29 14.03 1.03
CA ARG A 88 0.37 14.30 2.31
C ARG A 88 1.03 13.05 2.90
N ASN A 89 0.44 11.87 2.74
CA ASN A 89 1.06 10.60 3.14
C ASN A 89 2.42 10.36 2.48
N ARG A 90 2.64 10.85 1.26
CA ARG A 90 3.95 10.76 0.61
C ARG A 90 4.87 11.89 1.04
N GLN A 91 4.34 13.11 1.09
CA GLN A 91 5.09 14.31 1.44
C GLN A 91 5.65 14.24 2.87
N ALA A 92 4.93 13.61 3.80
CA ALA A 92 5.39 13.50 5.19
C ALA A 92 6.73 12.76 5.33
N PHE A 93 7.05 11.85 4.42
CA PHE A 93 8.36 11.20 4.41
C PHE A 93 9.49 12.15 4.03
N ASP A 94 9.22 13.19 3.25
CA ASP A 94 10.23 14.20 2.86
C ASP A 94 10.61 15.09 4.06
N TRP A 95 9.77 15.16 5.09
CA TRP A 95 10.01 15.90 6.32
C TRP A 95 10.76 15.11 7.41
N VAL A 96 11.19 13.91 7.11
CA VAL A 96 11.96 13.07 8.05
C VAL A 96 13.33 12.81 7.46
N ASP A 97 14.36 13.33 8.12
CA ASP A 97 15.75 13.06 7.77
C ASP A 97 16.21 11.76 8.40
N ILE A 98 17.03 10.98 7.69
CA ILE A 98 17.75 9.85 8.25
C ILE A 98 19.08 10.36 8.78
N MET A 99 19.35 10.10 10.06
CA MET A 99 20.52 10.56 10.78
C MET A 99 21.47 9.38 11.01
N PRO A 100 22.57 9.26 10.24
CA PRO A 100 23.59 8.23 10.52
C PRO A 100 24.28 8.54 11.83
N GLU A 101 24.10 7.70 12.84
CA GLU A 101 24.78 7.88 14.14
C GLU A 101 26.13 7.18 14.20
N ARG A 102 26.34 6.22 13.32
CA ARG A 102 27.54 5.38 13.28
C ARG A 102 28.09 5.31 11.86
N ALA A 103 29.33 4.90 11.74
CA ALA A 103 29.91 4.58 10.45
C ALA A 103 29.09 3.49 9.75
N ALA A 104 28.99 3.59 8.43
CA ALA A 104 28.36 2.57 7.61
C ALA A 104 29.01 1.20 7.81
N ILE A 105 28.20 0.15 7.75
CA ILE A 105 28.59 -1.25 7.88
C ILE A 105 28.32 -2.02 6.59
N ALA A 106 28.85 -3.22 6.45
CA ALA A 106 28.51 -4.06 5.31
C ALA A 106 27.06 -4.55 5.40
N ALA A 107 26.35 -4.60 4.28
CA ALA A 107 24.97 -5.08 4.22
C ALA A 107 24.81 -6.52 4.75
N SER A 108 25.85 -7.34 4.63
CA SER A 108 25.89 -8.70 5.18
C SER A 108 25.90 -8.79 6.71
N GLN A 109 26.14 -7.68 7.40
CA GLN A 109 26.11 -7.59 8.86
C GLN A 109 24.73 -7.16 9.39
N VAL A 110 23.78 -6.85 8.51
CA VAL A 110 22.46 -6.36 8.88
C VAL A 110 21.50 -7.54 9.06
N ASP A 111 20.92 -7.65 10.24
CA ASP A 111 19.83 -8.58 10.58
C ASP A 111 18.64 -7.78 11.13
N LEU A 112 17.57 -7.68 10.32
CA LEU A 112 16.34 -6.98 10.67
C LEU A 112 15.20 -7.93 11.03
N SER A 113 15.54 -9.15 11.47
CA SER A 113 14.57 -10.12 11.95
C SER A 113 13.74 -9.54 13.10
N SER A 114 12.46 -9.88 13.10
CA SER A 114 11.47 -9.38 14.06
C SER A 114 10.50 -10.47 14.46
N GLU A 115 9.88 -10.29 15.60
CA GLU A 115 8.76 -11.10 16.05
C GLU A 115 7.57 -10.19 16.40
N LEU A 116 6.40 -10.49 15.85
CA LEU A 116 5.16 -9.78 16.11
C LEU A 116 4.10 -10.75 16.61
N LEU A 117 3.74 -10.67 17.88
CA LEU A 117 2.67 -11.48 18.49
C LEU A 117 2.81 -12.99 18.17
N GLY A 118 4.03 -13.53 18.27
CA GLY A 118 4.37 -14.92 17.99
C GLY A 118 4.68 -15.22 16.53
N VAL A 119 4.56 -14.26 15.61
CA VAL A 119 4.92 -14.43 14.19
C VAL A 119 6.36 -13.98 13.97
N LYS A 120 7.24 -14.94 13.66
CA LYS A 120 8.64 -14.66 13.32
C LYS A 120 8.77 -14.28 11.86
N MET A 121 9.35 -13.12 11.59
CA MET A 121 9.57 -12.57 10.25
C MET A 121 11.04 -12.21 10.08
N LYS A 122 11.58 -12.36 8.89
CA LYS A 122 12.94 -11.94 8.55
C LYS A 122 13.08 -10.42 8.46
N PHE A 123 11.97 -9.72 8.19
CA PHE A 123 11.90 -8.27 8.12
C PHE A 123 10.61 -7.79 8.77
N PRO A 124 10.58 -6.59 9.38
CA PRO A 124 9.38 -6.01 9.99
C PRO A 124 8.43 -5.43 8.93
N ILE A 125 8.14 -6.23 7.90
CA ILE A 125 7.30 -5.86 6.74
C ILE A 125 6.12 -6.82 6.67
N ILE A 126 4.93 -6.29 6.42
CA ILE A 126 3.66 -7.00 6.43
C ILE A 126 2.87 -6.63 5.16
N VAL A 127 2.14 -7.56 4.58
CA VAL A 127 1.20 -7.25 3.50
C VAL A 127 -0.11 -6.77 4.10
N ALA A 128 -0.49 -5.51 3.78
CA ALA A 128 -1.70 -4.87 4.30
C ALA A 128 -2.98 -5.51 3.74
N PRO A 129 -4.10 -5.47 4.48
CA PRO A 129 -5.37 -5.97 4.00
C PRO A 129 -5.94 -5.07 2.91
N THR A 130 -5.90 -5.53 1.68
CA THR A 130 -6.47 -4.86 0.51
C THR A 130 -7.55 -5.72 -0.14
N ALA A 131 -8.61 -5.08 -0.62
CA ALA A 131 -9.76 -5.78 -1.18
C ALA A 131 -9.50 -6.30 -2.60
N ALA A 132 -10.22 -7.35 -2.99
CA ALA A 132 -10.39 -7.85 -4.35
C ALA A 132 -9.10 -7.87 -5.20
N MET A 133 -8.33 -8.96 -5.12
CA MET A 133 -7.07 -9.07 -5.85
C MET A 133 -7.20 -9.83 -7.19
N VAL A 134 -8.21 -10.70 -7.36
CA VAL A 134 -8.45 -11.39 -8.65
C VAL A 134 -8.68 -10.40 -9.80
N PRO A 135 -9.36 -9.25 -9.64
CA PRO A 135 -9.44 -8.25 -10.69
C PRO A 135 -8.10 -7.63 -11.12
N LEU A 136 -7.06 -7.72 -10.29
CA LEU A 136 -5.71 -7.23 -10.64
C LEU A 136 -4.95 -8.26 -11.50
N HIS A 137 -5.08 -9.54 -11.13
CA HIS A 137 -4.41 -10.65 -11.79
C HIS A 137 -5.11 -11.96 -11.42
N PRO A 138 -5.19 -12.96 -12.30
CA PRO A 138 -5.81 -14.24 -12.00
C PRO A 138 -5.24 -14.96 -10.77
N ASP A 139 -3.96 -14.74 -10.43
CA ASP A 139 -3.35 -15.31 -9.23
C ASP A 139 -4.01 -14.80 -7.93
N GLY A 140 -4.55 -13.60 -7.94
CA GLY A 140 -5.34 -13.01 -6.86
C GLY A 140 -4.70 -13.10 -5.49
N GLU A 141 -5.53 -13.34 -4.48
CA GLU A 141 -5.11 -13.45 -3.08
C GLU A 141 -4.21 -14.67 -2.83
N ILE A 142 -4.43 -15.75 -3.57
CA ILE A 142 -3.59 -16.95 -3.51
C ILE A 142 -2.16 -16.61 -3.95
N GLY A 143 -2.02 -15.90 -5.07
CA GLY A 143 -0.72 -15.45 -5.57
C GLY A 143 -0.04 -14.48 -4.60
N MET A 144 -0.78 -13.54 -4.04
CA MET A 144 -0.25 -12.61 -3.04
C MET A 144 0.25 -13.34 -1.78
N PHE A 145 -0.48 -14.33 -1.29
CA PHE A 145 -0.08 -15.10 -0.11
C PHE A 145 1.16 -15.96 -0.37
N LYS A 146 1.24 -16.60 -1.55
CA LYS A 146 2.45 -17.31 -1.98
C LYS A 146 3.65 -16.37 -2.06
N ALA A 147 3.45 -15.19 -2.65
CA ALA A 147 4.50 -14.17 -2.79
C ALA A 147 5.01 -13.69 -1.42
N SER A 148 4.11 -13.35 -0.49
CA SER A 148 4.47 -12.90 0.85
C SER A 148 5.22 -13.98 1.64
N THR A 149 4.78 -15.23 1.54
CA THR A 149 5.45 -16.36 2.21
C THR A 149 6.84 -16.61 1.61
N ALA A 150 6.96 -16.61 0.27
CA ALA A 150 8.23 -16.78 -0.41
C ALA A 150 9.21 -15.63 -0.14
N ALA A 151 8.70 -14.40 -0.03
CA ALA A 151 9.49 -13.22 0.32
C ALA A 151 9.76 -13.15 1.83
N SER A 152 10.49 -14.14 2.36
CA SER A 152 10.99 -14.17 3.74
C SER A 152 9.93 -14.41 4.82
N ASN A 153 8.89 -15.19 4.51
CA ASN A 153 7.77 -15.51 5.41
C ASN A 153 7.08 -14.26 5.96
N THR A 154 6.84 -13.31 5.07
CA THR A 154 6.14 -12.05 5.38
C THR A 154 4.70 -12.32 5.78
N LEU A 155 4.27 -11.84 6.96
CA LEU A 155 2.87 -11.90 7.40
C LEU A 155 1.96 -11.22 6.37
N MET A 156 0.85 -11.87 6.01
CA MET A 156 -0.19 -11.26 5.20
C MET A 156 -1.46 -11.05 6.02
N MET A 157 -2.08 -9.88 5.88
CA MET A 157 -3.42 -9.59 6.39
C MET A 157 -4.40 -9.61 5.21
N LEU A 158 -5.43 -10.43 5.28
CA LEU A 158 -6.41 -10.60 4.20
C LEU A 158 -7.73 -9.89 4.55
N SER A 159 -8.20 -9.06 3.63
CA SER A 159 -9.46 -8.32 3.81
C SER A 159 -10.68 -9.22 3.76
N VAL A 160 -11.73 -8.87 4.52
CA VAL A 160 -13.08 -9.48 4.38
C VAL A 160 -13.66 -9.27 2.97
N ASN A 161 -13.24 -8.20 2.28
CA ASN A 161 -13.64 -7.90 0.90
C ASN A 161 -12.75 -8.61 -0.14
N THR A 162 -12.27 -9.79 0.19
CA THR A 162 -11.47 -10.64 -0.70
C THR A 162 -12.29 -11.19 -1.86
N SER A 163 -11.67 -11.43 -3.01
CA SER A 163 -12.28 -12.15 -4.13
C SER A 163 -12.19 -13.68 -3.99
N THR A 164 -11.25 -14.16 -3.16
CA THR A 164 -11.02 -15.58 -2.90
C THR A 164 -11.30 -15.89 -1.43
N PRO A 165 -12.15 -16.86 -1.09
CA PRO A 165 -12.45 -17.22 0.31
C PRO A 165 -11.18 -17.55 1.11
N HIS A 166 -11.11 -17.11 2.38
CA HIS A 166 -9.98 -17.36 3.28
C HIS A 166 -9.59 -18.85 3.34
N ALA A 167 -10.58 -19.76 3.35
CA ALA A 167 -10.37 -21.19 3.37
C ALA A 167 -9.66 -21.76 2.12
N GLN A 168 -9.63 -21.00 1.03
CA GLN A 168 -8.87 -21.35 -0.18
C GLN A 168 -7.48 -20.73 -0.19
N VAL A 169 -7.32 -19.57 0.48
CA VAL A 169 -6.05 -18.85 0.52
C VAL A 169 -5.08 -19.48 1.53
N VAL A 170 -5.54 -19.80 2.73
CA VAL A 170 -4.68 -20.36 3.81
C VAL A 170 -3.87 -21.58 3.36
N PRO A 171 -4.46 -22.62 2.72
CA PRO A 171 -3.69 -23.79 2.34
C PRO A 171 -2.74 -23.57 1.14
N ALA A 172 -2.83 -22.42 0.46
CA ALA A 172 -2.07 -22.16 -0.76
C ALA A 172 -0.57 -21.94 -0.51
N ALA A 173 -0.19 -21.54 0.71
CA ALA A 173 1.21 -21.34 1.11
C ALA A 173 1.48 -21.97 2.48
N PRO A 174 1.77 -23.28 2.54
CA PRO A 174 2.09 -23.97 3.80
C PRO A 174 3.26 -23.30 4.54
N GLY A 175 3.09 -23.07 5.84
CA GLY A 175 4.06 -22.37 6.68
C GLY A 175 3.94 -20.84 6.66
N GLY A 176 3.16 -20.25 5.75
CA GLY A 176 2.83 -18.83 5.77
C GLY A 176 1.85 -18.49 6.90
N THR A 177 1.85 -17.24 7.32
CA THR A 177 0.93 -16.72 8.34
C THR A 177 -0.07 -15.75 7.71
N LEU A 178 -1.36 -16.03 7.91
CA LEU A 178 -2.47 -15.22 7.41
C LEU A 178 -3.36 -14.76 8.56
N TRP A 179 -3.58 -13.44 8.67
CA TRP A 179 -4.57 -12.86 9.58
C TRP A 179 -5.75 -12.31 8.80
N ALA A 180 -6.93 -12.33 9.39
CA ALA A 180 -8.15 -11.86 8.73
C ALA A 180 -8.56 -10.47 9.21
N GLN A 181 -8.89 -9.59 8.27
CA GLN A 181 -9.39 -8.24 8.54
C GLN A 181 -10.88 -8.14 8.24
N PHE A 182 -11.62 -7.46 9.12
CA PHE A 182 -13.02 -7.15 8.89
C PHE A 182 -13.38 -5.72 9.38
N TYR A 183 -14.60 -5.30 9.06
CA TYR A 183 -15.17 -4.04 9.53
C TYR A 183 -16.26 -4.32 10.56
N PRO A 184 -16.41 -3.48 11.61
CA PRO A 184 -17.50 -3.57 12.54
C PRO A 184 -18.85 -3.57 11.82
N VAL A 185 -19.77 -4.40 12.32
CA VAL A 185 -21.17 -4.42 11.94
C VAL A 185 -22.02 -4.46 13.20
N GLU A 186 -23.18 -3.78 13.17
CA GLU A 186 -24.05 -3.63 14.34
C GLU A 186 -24.49 -4.98 14.91
N ASN A 187 -24.72 -5.97 14.04
CA ASN A 187 -25.21 -7.28 14.47
C ASN A 187 -24.05 -8.20 14.91
N LEU A 188 -23.91 -8.37 16.22
CA LEU A 188 -22.88 -9.23 16.83
C LEU A 188 -22.91 -10.68 16.34
N ALA A 189 -24.09 -11.24 16.05
CA ALA A 189 -24.19 -12.60 15.52
C ALA A 189 -23.60 -12.69 14.10
N THR A 190 -23.64 -11.62 13.33
CA THR A 190 -22.97 -11.56 12.02
C THR A 190 -21.46 -11.48 12.21
N THR A 191 -20.99 -10.69 13.16
CA THR A 191 -19.57 -10.62 13.53
C THR A 191 -19.07 -11.99 13.96
N GLN A 192 -19.79 -12.68 14.87
CA GLN A 192 -19.43 -14.01 15.35
C GLN A 192 -19.25 -15.00 14.18
N ARG A 193 -20.24 -15.06 13.28
CA ARG A 193 -20.15 -15.95 12.12
C ARG A 193 -18.94 -15.65 11.23
N ALA A 194 -18.61 -14.36 11.03
CA ALA A 194 -17.44 -13.96 10.26
C ALA A 194 -16.13 -14.43 10.94
N LEU A 195 -16.01 -14.19 12.25
CA LEU A 195 -14.84 -14.62 13.04
C LEU A 195 -14.69 -16.16 13.04
N ASP A 196 -15.79 -16.89 13.25
CA ASP A 196 -15.78 -18.36 13.19
C ASP A 196 -15.31 -18.83 11.80
N SER A 197 -15.78 -18.20 10.72
CA SER A 197 -15.35 -18.52 9.36
C SER A 197 -13.86 -18.31 9.15
N PHE A 198 -13.30 -17.18 9.62
CA PHE A 198 -11.87 -16.87 9.50
C PHE A 198 -11.02 -17.84 10.30
N GLN A 199 -11.39 -18.09 11.55
CA GLN A 199 -10.67 -18.98 12.46
C GLN A 199 -10.72 -20.44 11.99
N ASN A 200 -11.88 -20.90 11.49
CA ASN A 200 -12.03 -22.22 10.90
C ASN A 200 -11.25 -22.38 9.59
N ALA A 201 -11.03 -21.29 8.87
CA ALA A 201 -10.16 -21.28 7.70
C ALA A 201 -8.66 -21.37 8.05
N GLY A 202 -8.29 -21.18 9.32
CA GLY A 202 -6.91 -21.21 9.80
C GLY A 202 -6.25 -19.84 9.90
N CYS A 203 -7.02 -18.73 9.89
CA CYS A 203 -6.48 -17.40 10.16
C CYS A 203 -6.15 -17.27 11.65
N ASN A 204 -4.90 -16.90 11.98
CA ASN A 204 -4.36 -16.94 13.34
C ASN A 204 -4.48 -15.63 14.10
N GLY A 205 -4.93 -14.55 13.47
CA GLY A 205 -5.15 -13.24 14.07
C GLY A 205 -6.29 -12.50 13.40
N ILE A 206 -6.85 -11.55 14.12
CA ILE A 206 -8.03 -10.77 13.70
C ILE A 206 -7.69 -9.28 13.71
N ILE A 207 -8.02 -8.59 12.62
CA ILE A 207 -7.88 -7.14 12.51
C ILE A 207 -9.25 -6.50 12.39
N VAL A 208 -9.58 -5.61 13.31
CA VAL A 208 -10.77 -4.75 13.23
C VAL A 208 -10.38 -3.41 12.65
N THR A 209 -10.96 -3.05 11.52
CA THR A 209 -10.70 -1.77 10.85
C THR A 209 -11.78 -0.76 11.20
N ILE A 210 -11.39 0.33 11.86
CA ILE A 210 -12.32 1.35 12.36
C ILE A 210 -12.29 2.67 11.58
N ASP A 211 -11.36 2.81 10.64
CA ASP A 211 -11.10 4.05 9.90
C ASP A 211 -11.88 4.19 8.58
N GLN A 212 -12.76 3.26 8.25
CA GLN A 212 -13.55 3.37 7.03
C GLN A 212 -14.82 4.18 7.25
N GLN A 213 -14.81 5.39 6.73
CA GLN A 213 -15.85 6.40 6.94
C GLN A 213 -17.17 6.13 6.21
N ALA A 214 -18.18 6.93 6.52
CA ALA A 214 -19.52 6.90 5.93
C ALA A 214 -19.54 7.35 4.48
N SER A 215 -18.69 8.31 4.12
CA SER A 215 -18.68 8.82 2.75
C SER A 215 -17.75 7.98 1.90
N PHE A 216 -18.26 7.59 0.76
CA PHE A 216 -17.53 6.84 -0.24
C PHE A 216 -17.40 7.74 -1.48
N TYR A 217 -16.65 8.84 -1.33
CA TYR A 217 -16.37 9.70 -2.46
C TYR A 217 -15.06 9.26 -3.12
N GLU A 218 -15.18 8.41 -4.12
CA GLU A 218 -14.07 8.01 -4.97
C GLU A 218 -14.10 8.87 -6.24
N ARG A 219 -13.42 10.01 -6.21
CA ARG A 219 -13.51 11.03 -7.25
C ARG A 219 -13.26 10.47 -8.64
N THR A 220 -12.16 9.75 -8.83
CA THR A 220 -11.80 9.18 -10.13
C THR A 220 -12.80 8.17 -10.65
N GLN A 221 -13.36 7.34 -9.77
CA GLN A 221 -14.42 6.39 -10.14
C GLN A 221 -15.72 7.10 -10.50
N GLN A 222 -16.05 8.18 -9.82
CA GLN A 222 -17.27 8.95 -10.07
C GLN A 222 -17.17 9.81 -11.32
N ASP A 223 -16.03 10.48 -11.50
CA ASP A 223 -15.77 11.31 -12.68
C ASP A 223 -15.81 10.48 -13.98
N ARG A 224 -15.48 9.19 -13.89
CA ARG A 224 -15.56 8.25 -15.01
C ARG A 224 -16.86 7.43 -15.06
N ASN A 225 -17.83 7.73 -14.21
CA ASN A 225 -19.13 7.08 -14.17
C ASN A 225 -19.09 5.55 -13.96
N PHE A 226 -18.08 5.04 -13.23
CA PHE A 226 -17.90 3.62 -12.94
C PHE A 226 -18.64 3.14 -11.69
N GLY A 227 -19.41 4.00 -11.05
CA GLY A 227 -20.11 3.70 -9.80
C GLY A 227 -20.90 2.40 -9.84
N GLY A 228 -20.50 1.42 -9.03
CA GLY A 228 -21.25 0.20 -8.75
C GLY A 228 -20.87 -1.04 -9.56
N ARG A 229 -19.96 -0.96 -10.53
CA ARG A 229 -19.56 -2.13 -11.34
C ARG A 229 -18.24 -2.80 -10.92
N LEU A 230 -17.56 -2.30 -9.90
CA LEU A 230 -16.24 -2.81 -9.48
C LEU A 230 -16.27 -3.89 -8.41
N THR A 231 -17.43 -4.17 -7.83
CA THR A 231 -17.58 -5.42 -7.09
C THR A 231 -17.77 -6.53 -8.10
N PRO A 232 -16.90 -7.55 -8.14
CA PRO A 232 -17.13 -8.72 -8.95
C PRO A 232 -18.54 -9.26 -8.68
N ALA A 233 -19.29 -9.56 -9.72
CA ALA A 233 -20.57 -10.24 -9.58
C ALA A 233 -20.32 -11.56 -8.87
N GLY A 234 -20.53 -11.63 -7.54
CA GLY A 234 -20.22 -12.77 -6.69
C GLY A 234 -19.55 -12.42 -5.36
N GLY A 235 -18.87 -11.30 -5.26
CA GLY A 235 -18.28 -10.81 -4.02
C GLY A 235 -19.30 -10.05 -3.14
N ARG A 236 -20.42 -10.68 -2.82
CA ARG A 236 -21.23 -10.24 -1.69
C ARG A 236 -20.55 -10.74 -0.41
N GLY A 237 -19.43 -10.09 -0.05
CA GLY A 237 -18.93 -10.18 1.30
C GLY A 237 -20.04 -9.70 2.24
N ALA A 238 -20.30 -10.46 3.29
CA ALA A 238 -21.24 -10.10 4.35
C ALA A 238 -20.80 -8.76 4.95
N GLY A 239 -21.30 -7.65 4.44
CA GLY A 239 -20.91 -6.28 4.81
C GLY A 239 -21.12 -5.27 3.69
N ALA A 240 -21.35 -5.71 2.45
CA ALA A 240 -21.89 -4.84 1.42
C ALA A 240 -23.37 -4.61 1.70
N GLY A 241 -23.68 -3.81 2.71
CA GLY A 241 -25.00 -3.24 2.89
C GLY A 241 -25.36 -2.55 1.59
N GLY A 242 -26.32 -3.11 0.86
CA GLY A 242 -26.85 -2.49 -0.33
C GLY A 242 -27.36 -1.10 0.05
N GLY A 243 -26.56 -0.07 -0.28
CA GLY A 243 -27.06 1.27 -0.20
C GLY A 243 -28.31 1.31 -1.06
N THR A 244 -29.45 1.55 -0.44
CA THR A 244 -30.68 1.83 -1.17
C THR A 244 -30.37 2.98 -2.10
N THR A 245 -30.24 2.68 -3.39
CA THR A 245 -30.20 3.72 -4.43
C THR A 245 -31.56 4.37 -4.40
N THR A 246 -31.63 5.53 -3.75
CA THR A 246 -32.81 6.39 -3.92
C THR A 246 -32.89 6.70 -5.41
N PRO A 247 -33.96 6.32 -6.11
CA PRO A 247 -34.11 6.64 -7.52
C PRO A 247 -34.02 8.16 -7.69
N GLY A 248 -33.06 8.63 -8.49
CA GLY A 248 -32.85 10.05 -8.76
C GLY A 248 -31.80 10.76 -7.91
N GLY A 249 -31.18 10.09 -6.92
CA GLY A 249 -30.03 10.64 -6.20
C GLY A 249 -28.75 10.60 -7.05
N SER A 250 -28.06 11.72 -7.12
CA SER A 250 -26.72 11.77 -7.72
C SER A 250 -25.85 10.68 -7.07
N ALA A 251 -25.28 9.79 -7.91
CA ALA A 251 -24.41 8.72 -7.46
C ALA A 251 -23.12 9.24 -6.75
N ARG A 252 -22.95 10.55 -6.68
CA ARG A 252 -21.77 11.24 -6.16
C ARG A 252 -21.64 11.24 -4.63
N TYR A 253 -22.73 10.97 -3.90
CA TYR A 253 -22.72 11.00 -2.45
C TYR A 253 -23.35 9.73 -1.89
N ARG A 254 -22.52 8.75 -1.56
CA ARG A 254 -22.97 7.55 -0.88
C ARG A 254 -22.58 7.64 0.58
N LEU A 255 -23.56 7.90 1.44
CA LEU A 255 -23.38 7.67 2.86
C LEU A 255 -23.58 6.18 3.13
N ASN A 256 -22.56 5.51 3.63
CA ASN A 256 -22.65 4.13 4.08
C ASN A 256 -22.71 4.09 5.62
N GLY A 257 -23.87 4.43 6.17
CA GLY A 257 -24.08 4.47 7.62
C GLY A 257 -23.77 3.17 8.35
N PHE A 258 -23.78 2.04 7.65
CA PHE A 258 -23.43 0.75 8.25
C PHE A 258 -21.95 0.55 8.53
N ARG A 259 -21.06 1.32 7.89
CA ARG A 259 -19.62 1.21 8.10
C ARG A 259 -19.06 2.15 9.15
N LEU A 260 -19.87 3.08 9.64
CA LEU A 260 -19.49 4.01 10.71
C LEU A 260 -19.81 3.48 12.09
N TRP A 261 -20.49 2.34 12.17
CA TRP A 261 -20.92 1.87 13.46
C TRP A 261 -19.82 1.04 14.12
N TYR A 262 -19.32 1.53 15.23
CA TYR A 262 -18.64 0.75 16.24
C TYR A 262 -18.65 1.52 17.57
N THR A 263 -18.48 0.79 18.67
CA THR A 263 -18.20 1.34 20.00
C THR A 263 -17.05 0.54 20.60
N TRP A 264 -16.40 1.09 21.59
CA TRP A 264 -15.35 0.34 22.30
C TRP A 264 -15.91 -0.90 23.00
N GLN A 265 -17.15 -0.86 23.50
CA GLN A 265 -17.85 -2.04 24.01
C GLN A 265 -18.04 -3.14 22.94
N TYR A 266 -18.18 -2.75 21.67
CA TYR A 266 -18.18 -3.73 20.58
C TYR A 266 -16.83 -4.43 20.46
N ILE A 267 -15.72 -3.75 20.70
CA ILE A 267 -14.38 -4.35 20.71
C ILE A 267 -14.26 -5.37 21.85
N ASP A 268 -14.85 -5.10 23.03
CA ASP A 268 -14.92 -6.07 24.12
C ASP A 268 -15.65 -7.35 23.70
N GLU A 269 -16.76 -7.22 22.98
CA GLU A 269 -17.50 -8.39 22.48
C GLU A 269 -16.69 -9.17 21.44
N VAL A 270 -15.99 -8.47 20.55
CA VAL A 270 -15.06 -9.10 19.59
C VAL A 270 -13.93 -9.83 20.35
N ARG A 271 -13.38 -9.22 21.39
CA ARG A 271 -12.30 -9.83 22.19
C ARG A 271 -12.72 -11.16 22.83
N LYS A 272 -13.96 -11.29 23.26
CA LYS A 272 -14.48 -12.54 23.89
C LYS A 272 -14.45 -13.72 22.93
N VAL A 273 -14.57 -13.47 21.62
CA VAL A 273 -14.72 -14.52 20.60
C VAL A 273 -13.51 -14.65 19.66
N ALA A 274 -12.69 -13.63 19.57
CA ALA A 274 -11.46 -13.68 18.79
C ALA A 274 -10.43 -14.59 19.48
N LYS A 275 -9.98 -15.60 18.77
CA LYS A 275 -8.88 -16.48 19.19
C LYS A 275 -7.57 -15.92 18.61
N GLY A 276 -6.53 -15.82 19.44
CA GLY A 276 -5.25 -15.24 19.05
C GLY A 276 -5.24 -13.70 19.06
N PRO A 277 -4.28 -13.08 18.37
CA PRO A 277 -4.11 -11.64 18.35
C PRO A 277 -5.33 -10.88 17.82
N LEU A 278 -5.72 -9.83 18.56
CA LEU A 278 -6.71 -8.84 18.14
C LEU A 278 -6.02 -7.51 17.89
N VAL A 279 -6.10 -7.00 16.66
CA VAL A 279 -5.42 -5.78 16.22
C VAL A 279 -6.44 -4.75 15.78
N ILE A 280 -6.31 -3.52 16.23
CA ILE A 280 -7.19 -2.41 15.83
C ILE A 280 -6.47 -1.54 14.80
N LYS A 281 -7.07 -1.40 13.61
CA LYS A 281 -6.52 -0.62 12.50
C LYS A 281 -7.32 0.66 12.28
N GLY A 282 -6.61 1.77 12.03
CA GLY A 282 -7.21 3.07 11.73
C GLY A 282 -7.04 4.06 12.89
N ILE A 283 -6.05 3.84 13.72
CA ILE A 283 -5.74 4.72 14.86
C ILE A 283 -4.96 5.94 14.36
N LEU A 284 -5.49 7.13 14.63
CA LEU A 284 -4.86 8.42 14.31
C LEU A 284 -4.80 9.38 15.51
N ALA A 285 -5.38 9.00 16.64
CA ALA A 285 -5.37 9.79 17.86
C ALA A 285 -4.73 9.02 19.03
N PRO A 286 -3.92 9.68 19.88
CA PRO A 286 -3.35 9.06 21.07
C PRO A 286 -4.38 8.49 22.04
N GLU A 287 -5.56 9.10 22.13
CA GLU A 287 -6.65 8.63 22.98
C GLU A 287 -7.22 7.31 22.50
N ASP A 288 -7.47 7.17 21.18
CA ASP A 288 -7.94 5.90 20.62
C ASP A 288 -6.92 4.78 20.81
N ALA A 289 -5.62 5.10 20.81
CA ALA A 289 -4.58 4.12 21.13
C ALA A 289 -4.66 3.63 22.58
N ARG A 290 -4.97 4.52 23.55
CA ARG A 290 -5.19 4.14 24.95
C ARG A 290 -6.43 3.27 25.10
N LEU A 291 -7.54 3.70 24.50
CA LEU A 291 -8.80 2.96 24.51
C LEU A 291 -8.65 1.58 23.85
N ALA A 292 -7.94 1.47 22.74
CA ALA A 292 -7.67 0.17 22.12
C ALA A 292 -7.00 -0.81 23.10
N ILE A 293 -6.03 -0.33 23.88
CA ILE A 293 -5.35 -1.13 24.91
C ILE A 293 -6.31 -1.51 26.03
N GLU A 294 -7.10 -0.56 26.53
CA GLU A 294 -8.08 -0.78 27.61
C GLU A 294 -9.14 -1.81 27.21
N HIS A 295 -9.51 -1.85 25.94
CA HIS A 295 -10.46 -2.80 25.36
C HIS A 295 -9.80 -4.08 24.79
N GLY A 296 -8.56 -4.37 25.18
CA GLY A 296 -7.91 -5.67 24.98
C GLY A 296 -7.32 -5.90 23.59
N ALA A 297 -6.93 -4.83 22.89
CA ALA A 297 -6.13 -4.97 21.68
C ALA A 297 -4.71 -5.44 22.01
N ASP A 298 -4.22 -6.42 21.24
CA ASP A 298 -2.85 -6.94 21.33
C ASP A 298 -1.85 -6.11 20.50
N ALA A 299 -2.33 -5.34 19.53
CA ALA A 299 -1.56 -4.36 18.75
C ALA A 299 -2.50 -3.32 18.12
N ILE A 300 -1.92 -2.20 17.69
CA ILE A 300 -2.63 -1.20 16.88
C ILE A 300 -1.91 -0.93 15.57
N ILE A 301 -2.66 -0.42 14.58
CA ILE A 301 -2.13 0.02 13.31
C ILE A 301 -2.44 1.51 13.14
N VAL A 302 -1.39 2.33 13.15
CA VAL A 302 -1.47 3.75 12.79
C VAL A 302 -1.68 3.86 11.30
N SER A 303 -2.87 4.32 10.90
CA SER A 303 -3.33 4.22 9.52
C SER A 303 -4.41 5.25 9.23
N ASN A 304 -4.36 5.89 8.08
CA ASN A 304 -5.46 6.65 7.49
C ASN A 304 -6.01 5.96 6.21
N HIS A 305 -5.87 4.62 6.16
CA HIS A 305 -6.34 3.80 5.03
C HIS A 305 -5.68 4.15 3.69
N GLY A 306 -4.47 4.69 3.74
CA GLY A 306 -3.78 5.17 2.54
C GLY A 306 -4.39 6.43 1.93
N GLY A 307 -4.97 7.30 2.76
CA GLY A 307 -5.66 8.52 2.33
C GLY A 307 -7.05 8.27 1.76
N ARG A 308 -7.72 7.17 2.19
CA ARG A 308 -9.04 6.74 1.65
C ARG A 308 -10.18 6.88 2.67
N SER A 309 -9.88 7.25 3.92
CA SER A 309 -10.86 7.38 4.99
C SER A 309 -11.45 8.77 5.08
N MET A 310 -10.58 9.76 5.09
CA MET A 310 -10.94 11.17 5.28
C MET A 310 -9.93 12.03 4.54
N ASP A 311 -10.44 13.02 3.81
CA ASP A 311 -9.58 14.03 3.19
C ASP A 311 -9.22 15.14 4.20
N TYR A 312 -8.15 15.88 3.94
CA TYR A 312 -7.60 16.92 4.81
C TYR A 312 -7.21 16.47 6.23
N GLY A 313 -7.06 15.16 6.42
CA GLY A 313 -6.50 14.60 7.66
C GLY A 313 -4.97 14.64 7.67
N PRO A 314 -4.35 14.37 8.84
CA PRO A 314 -2.90 14.23 8.94
C PRO A 314 -2.40 12.99 8.19
N SER A 315 -1.12 12.99 7.81
CA SER A 315 -0.44 11.75 7.44
C SER A 315 -0.32 10.83 8.66
N SER A 316 -0.42 9.52 8.43
CA SER A 316 -0.15 8.55 9.49
C SER A 316 1.25 8.70 10.09
N LEU A 317 2.24 9.14 9.28
CA LEU A 317 3.61 9.34 9.74
C LEU A 317 3.75 10.50 10.72
N GLU A 318 2.97 11.57 10.54
CA GLU A 318 3.02 12.76 11.40
C GLU A 318 2.50 12.45 12.81
N VAL A 319 1.45 11.63 12.93
CA VAL A 319 0.84 11.26 14.20
C VAL A 319 1.52 10.08 14.90
N LEU A 320 2.36 9.35 14.18
CA LEU A 320 3.01 8.14 14.69
C LEU A 320 3.79 8.38 16.00
N PRO A 321 4.64 9.42 16.14
CA PRO A 321 5.41 9.62 17.38
C PRO A 321 4.53 9.85 18.63
N GLU A 322 3.42 10.58 18.48
CA GLU A 322 2.50 10.84 19.58
C GLU A 322 1.74 9.58 20.01
N ILE A 323 1.33 8.77 19.04
CA ILE A 323 0.67 7.48 19.28
C ILE A 323 1.63 6.50 19.96
N VAL A 324 2.87 6.40 19.49
CA VAL A 324 3.91 5.57 20.11
C VAL A 324 4.16 6.00 21.55
N ALA A 325 4.21 7.31 21.81
CA ALA A 325 4.34 7.84 23.17
C ALA A 325 3.13 7.48 24.06
N ALA A 326 1.92 7.56 23.53
CA ALA A 326 0.70 7.20 24.25
C ALA A 326 0.61 5.70 24.55
N VAL A 327 1.06 4.84 23.65
CA VAL A 327 1.15 3.39 23.83
C VAL A 327 2.22 3.04 24.86
N ASN A 328 3.32 3.76 24.88
CA ASN A 328 4.44 3.61 25.82
C ASN A 328 4.93 2.15 25.98
N GLY A 329 5.09 1.45 24.85
CA GLY A 329 5.61 0.08 24.81
C GLY A 329 4.68 -1.01 25.33
N ARG A 330 3.43 -0.69 25.71
CA ARG A 330 2.48 -1.68 26.26
C ARG A 330 2.06 -2.73 25.24
N ILE A 331 1.93 -2.37 23.98
CA ILE A 331 1.60 -3.24 22.86
C ILE A 331 2.37 -2.80 21.61
N PRO A 332 2.57 -3.65 20.60
CA PRO A 332 3.15 -3.26 19.32
C PRO A 332 2.33 -2.19 18.59
N VAL A 333 3.04 -1.25 17.96
CA VAL A 333 2.49 -0.24 17.08
C VAL A 333 2.91 -0.53 15.65
N LEU A 334 1.97 -0.88 14.79
CA LEU A 334 2.20 -1.06 13.37
C LEU A 334 1.86 0.23 12.61
N PHE A 335 2.39 0.34 11.40
CA PHE A 335 2.24 1.54 10.59
C PHE A 335 1.90 1.21 9.14
N ASP A 336 0.99 1.97 8.53
CA ASP A 336 0.81 1.99 7.08
C ASP A 336 0.56 3.40 6.56
N SER A 337 0.37 3.49 5.28
CA SER A 337 0.10 4.68 4.46
C SER A 337 1.36 5.36 3.94
N GLY A 338 1.46 5.36 2.63
CA GLY A 338 2.49 6.11 1.92
C GLY A 338 3.80 5.37 1.62
N ILE A 339 4.06 4.19 2.13
CA ILE A 339 5.31 3.43 1.91
C ILE A 339 5.52 3.11 0.41
N ARG A 340 6.71 3.47 -0.11
CA ARG A 340 7.16 3.20 -1.48
C ARG A 340 8.62 2.78 -1.59
N ARG A 341 9.45 3.07 -0.57
CA ARG A 341 10.89 2.84 -0.55
C ARG A 341 11.31 2.19 0.78
N GLY A 342 12.45 1.53 0.77
CA GLY A 342 13.07 1.03 2.02
C GLY A 342 13.42 2.15 3.00
N THR A 343 13.73 3.35 2.51
CA THR A 343 13.92 4.54 3.34
C THR A 343 12.64 4.96 4.07
N ASP A 344 11.45 4.80 3.44
CA ASP A 344 10.18 5.09 4.11
C ASP A 344 9.97 4.12 5.28
N ILE A 345 10.28 2.85 5.06
CA ILE A 345 10.20 1.81 6.10
C ILE A 345 11.14 2.16 7.26
N PHE A 346 12.39 2.49 6.96
CA PHE A 346 13.38 2.89 7.96
C PHE A 346 12.89 4.08 8.81
N LYS A 347 12.34 5.12 8.17
CA LYS A 347 11.80 6.31 8.84
C LYS A 347 10.66 5.95 9.79
N ALA A 348 9.71 5.13 9.36
CA ALA A 348 8.60 4.70 10.21
C ALA A 348 9.09 3.88 11.43
N LEU A 349 10.03 2.97 11.23
CA LEU A 349 10.65 2.19 12.31
C LEU A 349 11.41 3.12 13.29
N ALA A 350 12.18 4.07 12.78
CA ALA A 350 12.94 5.03 13.60
C ALA A 350 12.01 5.95 14.42
N LEU A 351 10.80 6.23 13.93
CA LEU A 351 9.78 6.98 14.66
C LEU A 351 8.97 6.11 15.65
N GLY A 352 9.29 4.82 15.76
CA GLY A 352 8.81 3.93 16.80
C GLY A 352 7.79 2.87 16.36
N ALA A 353 7.57 2.68 15.06
CA ALA A 353 6.78 1.55 14.59
C ALA A 353 7.54 0.21 14.82
N ASN A 354 6.82 -0.83 15.23
CA ASN A 354 7.36 -2.19 15.38
C ASN A 354 7.31 -3.00 14.08
N GLY A 355 6.55 -2.52 13.09
CA GLY A 355 6.46 -3.09 11.76
C GLY A 355 5.65 -2.19 10.82
N VAL A 356 5.87 -2.36 9.52
CA VAL A 356 5.22 -1.56 8.50
C VAL A 356 4.42 -2.42 7.54
N MET A 357 3.34 -1.85 6.99
CA MET A 357 2.45 -2.59 6.12
C MET A 357 2.44 -2.00 4.70
N LEU A 358 2.49 -2.88 3.71
CA LEU A 358 2.50 -2.57 2.29
C LEU A 358 1.10 -2.78 1.69
N GLY A 359 0.49 -1.71 1.19
CA GLY A 359 -0.80 -1.74 0.50
C GLY A 359 -0.65 -1.67 -1.01
N ARG A 360 -0.63 -0.46 -1.58
CA ARG A 360 -0.61 -0.23 -3.03
C ARG A 360 0.58 -0.86 -3.74
N THR A 361 1.77 -0.83 -3.15
CA THR A 361 2.99 -1.36 -3.76
C THR A 361 2.88 -2.85 -4.09
N THR A 362 2.33 -3.66 -3.18
CA THR A 362 2.14 -5.09 -3.43
C THR A 362 1.04 -5.34 -4.47
N ARG A 363 -0.01 -4.49 -4.51
CA ARG A 363 -1.03 -4.54 -5.57
C ARG A 363 -0.46 -4.21 -6.94
N TRP A 364 0.44 -3.24 -7.03
CA TRP A 364 1.15 -2.93 -8.28
C TRP A 364 1.96 -4.13 -8.76
N GLY A 365 2.73 -4.75 -7.87
CA GLY A 365 3.48 -5.96 -8.19
C GLY A 365 2.60 -7.08 -8.71
N LEU A 366 1.50 -7.38 -7.99
CA LEU A 366 0.56 -8.43 -8.39
C LEU A 366 -0.08 -8.12 -9.75
N GLY A 367 -0.59 -6.92 -9.97
CA GLY A 367 -1.25 -6.54 -11.22
C GLY A 367 -0.28 -6.40 -12.39
N ALA A 368 1.00 -6.14 -12.13
CA ALA A 368 2.02 -6.06 -13.16
C ALA A 368 2.48 -7.46 -13.63
N PHE A 369 2.79 -8.38 -12.70
CA PHE A 369 3.44 -9.66 -13.03
C PHE A 369 2.96 -10.84 -12.15
N GLY A 370 1.75 -10.77 -11.63
CA GLY A 370 1.19 -11.84 -10.80
C GLY A 370 2.00 -12.07 -9.52
N THR A 371 2.04 -13.32 -9.09
CA THR A 371 2.77 -13.78 -7.90
C THR A 371 4.22 -13.32 -7.89
N ALA A 372 4.93 -13.48 -9.02
CA ALA A 372 6.34 -13.09 -9.12
C ALA A 372 6.55 -11.58 -8.95
N GLY A 373 5.64 -10.75 -9.48
CA GLY A 373 5.70 -9.30 -9.29
C GLY A 373 5.47 -8.88 -7.86
N ALA A 374 4.48 -9.45 -7.18
CA ALA A 374 4.21 -9.19 -5.78
C ALA A 374 5.40 -9.58 -4.88
N GLN A 375 6.00 -10.76 -5.11
CA GLN A 375 7.21 -11.20 -4.41
C GLN A 375 8.37 -10.23 -4.64
N ARG A 376 8.63 -9.87 -5.89
CA ARG A 376 9.73 -8.98 -6.25
C ARG A 376 9.64 -7.61 -5.58
N VAL A 377 8.45 -7.01 -5.52
CA VAL A 377 8.24 -5.72 -4.81
C VAL A 377 8.59 -5.84 -3.33
N ILE A 378 8.15 -6.91 -2.66
CA ILE A 378 8.46 -7.12 -1.24
C ILE A 378 9.97 -7.26 -1.05
N GLU A 379 10.62 -8.11 -1.85
CA GLU A 379 12.07 -8.34 -1.77
C GLU A 379 12.89 -7.08 -2.06
N MET A 380 12.47 -6.26 -3.03
CA MET A 380 13.13 -4.98 -3.32
C MET A 380 13.07 -4.03 -2.14
N LEU A 381 11.91 -3.88 -1.50
CA LEU A 381 11.77 -3.04 -0.32
C LEU A 381 12.56 -3.57 0.87
N GLN A 382 12.69 -4.90 1.02
CA GLN A 382 13.56 -5.52 2.00
C GLN A 382 15.03 -5.20 1.72
N GLN A 383 15.48 -5.31 0.46
CA GLN A 383 16.84 -4.97 0.05
C GLN A 383 17.17 -3.49 0.27
N GLU A 384 16.26 -2.58 -0.11
CA GLU A 384 16.42 -1.15 0.15
C GLU A 384 16.49 -0.85 1.66
N LEU A 385 15.70 -1.54 2.48
CA LEU A 385 15.74 -1.39 3.94
C LEU A 385 17.10 -1.83 4.51
N VAL A 386 17.66 -2.96 4.04
CA VAL A 386 19.00 -3.41 4.42
C VAL A 386 20.05 -2.39 4.02
N GLN A 387 19.96 -1.83 2.81
CA GLN A 387 20.91 -0.84 2.32
C GLN A 387 20.91 0.45 3.17
N VAL A 388 19.75 0.96 3.51
CA VAL A 388 19.66 2.17 4.36
C VAL A 388 20.10 1.89 5.79
N ALA A 389 19.75 0.73 6.36
CA ALA A 389 20.22 0.32 7.68
C ALA A 389 21.75 0.20 7.73
N ALA A 390 22.35 -0.43 6.72
CA ALA A 390 23.79 -0.52 6.58
C ALA A 390 24.47 0.85 6.48
N ALA A 391 23.91 1.75 5.66
CA ALA A 391 24.40 3.12 5.51
C ALA A 391 24.29 3.95 6.81
N ALA A 392 23.25 3.70 7.61
CA ALA A 392 23.04 4.35 8.90
C ALA A 392 23.83 3.68 10.06
N GLY A 393 24.57 2.59 9.79
CA GLY A 393 25.34 1.86 10.80
C GLY A 393 24.48 1.00 11.75
N CYS A 394 23.25 0.65 11.33
CA CYS A 394 22.31 -0.16 12.10
C CYS A 394 22.45 -1.64 11.72
N ALA A 395 23.04 -2.45 12.59
CA ALA A 395 23.23 -3.88 12.35
C ALA A 395 21.96 -4.71 12.62
N LYS A 396 21.09 -4.24 13.49
CA LYS A 396 19.86 -4.94 13.91
C LYS A 396 18.71 -3.97 14.08
N LEU A 397 17.49 -4.51 14.11
CA LEU A 397 16.26 -3.72 14.21
C LEU A 397 16.26 -2.80 15.44
N SER A 398 16.81 -3.23 16.58
CA SER A 398 16.89 -2.40 17.80
C SER A 398 17.86 -1.22 17.69
N ASP A 399 18.72 -1.17 16.67
CA ASP A 399 19.61 -0.03 16.41
C ASP A 399 18.87 1.09 15.66
N ILE A 400 17.73 0.80 15.05
CA ILE A 400 16.86 1.78 14.38
C ILE A 400 15.95 2.41 15.44
N GLY A 401 16.17 3.67 15.75
CA GLY A 401 15.43 4.36 16.82
C GLY A 401 15.38 5.87 16.61
N LYS A 402 14.84 6.60 17.60
CA LYS A 402 14.62 8.07 17.53
C LYS A 402 15.86 8.87 17.19
N THR A 403 17.03 8.34 17.44
CA THR A 403 18.31 9.00 17.16
C THR A 403 18.73 8.83 15.71
N THR A 404 18.22 7.80 15.01
CA THR A 404 18.52 7.54 13.60
C THR A 404 17.57 8.26 12.62
N ALA A 405 16.60 9.02 13.12
CA ALA A 405 15.76 9.88 12.29
C ALA A 405 15.38 11.16 13.03
N LYS A 406 15.25 12.25 12.27
CA LYS A 406 14.78 13.54 12.75
C LYS A 406 13.54 13.96 11.97
N ALA A 407 12.42 14.04 12.65
CA ALA A 407 11.19 14.56 12.08
C ALA A 407 11.18 16.10 12.16
N ASN A 408 10.83 16.74 11.04
CA ASN A 408 10.70 18.18 10.90
C ASN A 408 9.27 18.49 10.41
N PHE A 409 8.27 17.89 11.03
CA PHE A 409 6.86 18.13 10.66
C PHE A 409 6.49 19.59 10.89
N VAL A 410 5.72 20.16 9.95
CA VAL A 410 5.34 21.58 9.91
C VAL A 410 3.98 21.77 10.56
#